data_e89ca5624c6201237c9eeebdcc60bc9c
#
_entry.id   e89ca5624c6201237c9eeebdcc60bc9c
#
_cell.length_a   1.000
_cell.length_b   1.000
_cell.length_c   1.000
_cell.angle_alpha   90.00
_cell.angle_beta   90.00
_cell.angle_gamma   90.00
#
_symmetry.space_group_name_H-M   'P 1'
#
loop_
_entity.id
_entity.type
_entity.pdbx_description
1 polymer ?
#
loop_
_entity_poly.entity_id
_entity_poly.type
_entity_poly.pdbx_seq_one_letter_code
_entity_poly.pdbx_strand_id
1 'polypeptide(L)'
;MSTLKADEIKNRKLFGKEYIKFNLENGKPYRPNYISKKHKQILEKYGFILSDSRIKEALSKNVKIVDSTTISLFKDILKCVGRKSVDGKSKGGIKSHSVINADEKVPSLVWFTSAATHDHQFLKKLKCDEHTVYIFDKGYNDYVAFEHFTNQKTGFVTRIKENAKFEVTQKNDIPGNIHSGVLSDEIIEVEVNKEGVKTRLKLRKIKYYDREHKRSFEFISNLFDFRADTIAALYKIRWQIELLFKQIKQNLPLKYFLGDNENAIKIQIYCVLIVNLLLGVIKKSLKRKWSFSNLVSFCRIHLFNYIHLTKFLESPEKDWELNTQN
;
A
#
# COMPACT_ATOMS: atom_id res chain seq x y z
N MET A 1 32.76 20.29 9.83
CA MET A 1 31.35 19.93 10.10
C MET A 1 31.06 20.31 11.53
N SER A 2 30.31 21.40 11.76
CA SER A 2 29.93 21.79 13.11
C SER A 2 28.87 20.79 13.61
N THR A 3 29.19 20.09 14.68
CA THR A 3 28.22 19.31 15.45
C THR A 3 27.11 20.25 15.90
N LEU A 4 25.95 20.14 15.26
CA LEU A 4 24.74 20.84 15.71
C LEU A 4 24.47 20.42 17.16
N LYS A 5 24.39 21.38 18.07
CA LYS A 5 24.08 21.11 19.48
C LYS A 5 22.72 20.44 19.58
N ALA A 6 22.57 19.49 20.50
CA ALA A 6 21.34 18.71 20.72
C ALA A 6 20.09 19.62 20.86
N ASP A 7 20.26 20.81 21.41
CA ASP A 7 19.19 21.78 21.61
C ASP A 7 18.70 22.46 20.33
N GLU A 8 19.55 22.63 19.32
CA GLU A 8 19.15 23.16 18.01
C GLU A 8 18.31 22.16 17.23
N ILE A 9 18.59 20.86 17.42
CA ILE A 9 17.81 19.77 16.80
C ILE A 9 16.41 19.68 17.45
N LYS A 10 16.29 19.90 18.78
CA LYS A 10 15.02 19.89 19.51
C LYS A 10 13.99 20.91 19.00
N ASN A 11 14.43 21.99 18.38
CA ASN A 11 13.57 23.08 17.92
C ASN A 11 13.08 22.93 16.46
N ARG A 12 13.53 21.93 15.72
CA ARG A 12 13.11 21.73 14.34
C ARG A 12 11.71 21.13 14.25
N LYS A 13 10.77 21.89 13.76
CA LYS A 13 9.33 21.56 13.69
C LYS A 13 8.95 20.38 12.78
N LEU A 14 9.84 19.94 11.88
CA LEU A 14 9.55 18.87 10.89
C LEU A 14 9.61 17.43 11.45
N PHE A 15 10.47 17.23 12.46
CA PHE A 15 10.54 15.95 13.15
C PHE A 15 10.09 16.25 14.58
N GLY A 16 8.91 15.94 14.98
CA GLY A 16 8.34 16.35 16.26
C GLY A 16 9.34 16.26 17.42
N LYS A 17 9.30 17.24 18.34
CA LYS A 17 10.21 17.37 19.49
C LYS A 17 10.41 16.03 20.23
N GLU A 18 9.36 15.24 20.35
CA GLU A 18 9.37 13.92 20.98
C GLU A 18 10.23 12.88 20.26
N TYR A 19 10.33 12.92 18.93
CA TYR A 19 11.16 12.03 18.15
C TYR A 19 12.64 12.21 18.47
N ILE A 20 13.09 13.45 18.46
CA ILE A 20 14.49 13.82 18.68
C ILE A 20 14.85 13.64 20.17
N LYS A 21 13.95 14.02 21.08
CA LYS A 21 14.12 13.87 22.51
C LYS A 21 14.31 12.42 22.90
N PHE A 22 13.52 11.50 22.34
CA PHE A 22 13.63 10.08 22.65
C PHE A 22 14.99 9.49 22.23
N ASN A 23 15.49 9.84 21.05
CA ASN A 23 16.78 9.34 20.56
C ASN A 23 17.99 9.89 21.32
N LEU A 24 17.91 11.15 21.77
CA LEU A 24 19.03 11.83 22.41
C LEU A 24 19.09 11.62 23.95
N GLU A 25 17.94 11.49 24.60
CA GLU A 25 17.89 11.37 26.06
C GLU A 25 18.07 9.94 26.56
N ASN A 26 17.58 8.95 25.83
CA ASN A 26 17.58 7.56 26.32
C ASN A 26 18.66 6.67 25.72
N GLY A 27 19.39 7.11 24.69
CA GLY A 27 20.44 6.31 24.03
C GLY A 27 19.97 4.95 23.49
N LYS A 28 18.66 4.68 23.55
CA LYS A 28 18.07 3.41 23.12
C LYS A 28 17.62 3.50 21.67
N PRO A 29 17.92 2.48 20.87
CA PRO A 29 17.49 2.47 19.47
C PRO A 29 15.96 2.51 19.38
N TYR A 30 15.45 3.27 18.42
CA TYR A 30 14.03 3.33 18.09
C TYR A 30 13.46 1.93 17.87
N ARG A 31 12.36 1.63 18.55
CA ARG A 31 11.63 0.38 18.30
C ARG A 31 10.68 0.57 17.11
N PRO A 32 10.61 -0.39 16.18
CA PRO A 32 9.71 -0.31 15.04
C PRO A 32 8.25 0.00 15.41
N ASN A 33 7.79 -0.52 16.54
CA ASN A 33 6.44 -0.29 17.06
C ASN A 33 6.14 1.18 17.38
N TYR A 34 7.14 1.94 17.83
CA TYR A 34 6.97 3.36 18.11
C TYR A 34 6.77 4.15 16.80
N ILE A 35 7.62 3.91 15.80
CA ILE A 35 7.52 4.57 14.51
C ILE A 35 6.23 4.17 13.78
N SER A 36 5.83 2.90 13.85
CA SER A 36 4.56 2.43 13.32
C SER A 36 3.38 3.18 13.96
N LYS A 37 3.41 3.37 15.29
CA LYS A 37 2.39 4.15 16.01
C LYS A 37 2.36 5.60 15.55
N LYS A 38 3.54 6.23 15.35
CA LYS A 38 3.62 7.61 14.81
C LYS A 38 3.09 7.71 13.39
N HIS A 39 3.39 6.74 12.52
CA HIS A 39 2.81 6.69 11.18
C HIS A 39 1.27 6.67 11.25
N LYS A 40 0.70 5.81 12.10
CA LYS A 40 -0.75 5.73 12.30
C LYS A 40 -1.35 7.04 12.82
N GLN A 41 -0.72 7.68 13.81
CA GLN A 41 -1.15 8.99 14.33
C GLN A 41 -1.13 10.09 13.26
N ILE A 42 -0.11 10.12 12.41
CA ILE A 42 -0.02 11.09 11.30
C ILE A 42 -1.11 10.80 10.25
N LEU A 43 -1.36 9.52 9.94
CA LEU A 43 -2.41 9.12 9.04
C LEU A 43 -3.81 9.53 9.58
N GLU A 44 -4.09 9.26 10.84
CA GLU A 44 -5.36 9.67 11.49
C GLU A 44 -5.55 11.20 11.46
N LYS A 45 -4.48 11.96 11.66
CA LYS A 45 -4.54 13.43 11.69
C LYS A 45 -4.67 14.08 10.31
N TYR A 46 -4.06 13.52 9.29
CA TYR A 46 -3.93 14.15 7.97
C TYR A 46 -4.51 13.33 6.81
N GLY A 47 -4.92 12.08 7.03
CA GLY A 47 -5.43 11.20 5.98
C GLY A 47 -6.65 11.77 5.27
N PHE A 48 -7.53 12.48 5.99
CA PHE A 48 -8.70 13.13 5.40
C PHE A 48 -8.36 14.13 4.29
N ILE A 49 -7.19 14.78 4.37
CA ILE A 49 -6.71 15.70 3.32
C ILE A 49 -6.43 14.92 2.02
N LEU A 50 -6.05 13.66 2.12
CA LEU A 50 -5.69 12.81 0.98
C LEU A 50 -6.91 12.10 0.39
N SER A 51 -8.02 12.04 1.12
CA SER A 51 -9.24 11.35 0.71
C SER A 51 -9.81 11.91 -0.60
N ASP A 52 -10.30 11.00 -1.46
CA ASP A 52 -11.05 11.32 -2.68
C ASP A 52 -12.52 10.92 -2.46
N SER A 53 -13.36 11.92 -2.19
CA SER A 53 -14.79 11.72 -1.88
C SER A 53 -15.54 10.99 -2.99
N ARG A 54 -15.15 11.15 -4.26
CA ARG A 54 -15.80 10.52 -5.40
C ARG A 54 -15.78 8.99 -5.34
N ILE A 55 -14.69 8.40 -4.82
CA ILE A 55 -14.59 6.95 -4.63
C ILE A 55 -15.49 6.51 -3.47
N LYS A 56 -15.54 7.30 -2.41
CA LYS A 56 -16.31 7.00 -1.20
C LYS A 56 -17.84 7.08 -1.44
N GLU A 57 -18.28 8.03 -2.26
CA GLU A 57 -19.71 8.20 -2.61
C GLU A 57 -20.19 7.11 -3.58
N ALA A 58 -19.33 6.66 -4.50
CA ALA A 58 -19.69 5.63 -5.49
C ALA A 58 -19.86 4.23 -4.88
N LEU A 59 -19.32 4.00 -3.69
CA LEU A 59 -19.28 2.70 -3.04
C LEU A 59 -19.77 2.85 -1.60
N SER A 60 -20.85 2.17 -1.26
CA SER A 60 -21.41 2.12 0.11
C SER A 60 -20.46 1.45 1.12
N LYS A 61 -19.35 0.87 0.65
CA LYS A 61 -18.36 0.12 1.45
C LYS A 61 -16.97 0.75 1.36
N ASN A 62 -16.19 0.58 2.43
CA ASN A 62 -14.79 0.98 2.47
C ASN A 62 -13.93 0.04 1.63
N VAL A 63 -13.38 0.53 0.54
CA VAL A 63 -12.52 -0.25 -0.34
C VAL A 63 -11.07 -0.17 0.12
N LYS A 64 -10.47 -1.34 0.37
CA LYS A 64 -9.07 -1.48 0.79
C LYS A 64 -8.30 -2.34 -0.18
N ILE A 65 -7.17 -1.85 -0.63
CA ILE A 65 -6.29 -2.55 -1.55
C ILE A 65 -5.17 -3.19 -0.74
N VAL A 66 -4.93 -4.48 -0.97
CA VAL A 66 -3.88 -5.26 -0.31
C VAL A 66 -2.86 -5.70 -1.34
N ASP A 67 -1.62 -5.41 -1.09
CA ASP A 67 -0.51 -5.91 -1.90
C ASP A 67 0.78 -5.96 -1.11
N SER A 68 1.81 -6.57 -1.67
CA SER A 68 3.13 -6.63 -1.09
C SER A 68 4.19 -6.11 -2.03
N THR A 69 5.24 -5.54 -1.46
CA THR A 69 6.42 -5.18 -2.21
C THR A 69 7.66 -5.74 -1.55
N THR A 70 8.53 -6.35 -2.36
CA THR A 70 9.82 -6.84 -1.88
C THR A 70 10.83 -5.70 -1.93
N ILE A 71 11.51 -5.51 -0.81
CA ILE A 71 12.64 -4.60 -0.65
C ILE A 71 13.89 -5.49 -0.61
N SER A 72 14.69 -5.41 -1.67
CA SER A 72 15.93 -6.19 -1.78
C SER A 72 16.99 -5.64 -0.84
N LEU A 73 17.68 -6.53 -0.14
CA LEU A 73 18.76 -6.21 0.77
C LEU A 73 20.08 -6.73 0.19
N PHE A 74 21.20 -6.05 0.48
CA PHE A 74 22.51 -6.54 0.12
C PHE A 74 22.84 -7.82 0.91
N LYS A 75 23.74 -8.67 0.36
CA LYS A 75 24.08 -9.99 0.90
C LYS A 75 24.49 -9.98 2.37
N ASP A 76 25.13 -8.91 2.81
CA ASP A 76 25.68 -8.78 4.16
C ASP A 76 24.66 -8.24 5.17
N ILE A 77 23.57 -7.69 4.69
CA ILE A 77 22.46 -7.20 5.50
C ILE A 77 21.42 -8.32 5.63
N LEU A 78 21.18 -8.81 6.82
CA LEU A 78 20.24 -9.89 7.10
C LEU A 78 20.61 -11.24 6.45
N LYS A 79 21.64 -11.89 6.96
CA LYS A 79 22.00 -13.28 6.60
C LYS A 79 20.85 -14.30 6.78
N CYS A 80 19.79 -13.93 7.50
CA CYS A 80 18.72 -14.83 7.91
C CYS A 80 17.41 -14.69 7.15
N VAL A 81 17.22 -13.68 6.28
CA VAL A 81 15.92 -13.34 5.68
C VAL A 81 15.99 -13.40 4.16
N GLY A 82 16.24 -14.56 3.59
CA GLY A 82 16.39 -14.67 2.15
C GLY A 82 15.77 -15.91 1.53
N ARG A 83 15.35 -15.78 0.28
CA ARG A 83 15.03 -16.91 -0.58
C ARG A 83 16.36 -17.47 -1.08
N LYS A 84 16.64 -18.76 -0.85
CA LYS A 84 17.70 -19.46 -1.58
C LYS A 84 17.35 -19.40 -3.07
N SER A 85 18.19 -18.82 -3.90
CA SER A 85 17.99 -18.84 -5.34
C SER A 85 18.40 -20.22 -5.89
N VAL A 86 17.84 -20.58 -7.03
CA VAL A 86 18.19 -21.80 -7.77
C VAL A 86 19.71 -21.84 -8.08
N ASP A 87 20.37 -20.68 -8.19
CA ASP A 87 21.79 -20.54 -8.51
C ASP A 87 22.70 -20.40 -7.27
N GLY A 88 22.25 -20.79 -6.09
CA GLY A 88 23.04 -20.74 -4.85
C GLY A 88 23.33 -19.34 -4.30
N LYS A 89 22.93 -18.27 -4.99
CA LYS A 89 23.08 -16.87 -4.54
C LYS A 89 21.86 -16.48 -3.71
N SER A 90 21.96 -16.52 -2.38
CA SER A 90 20.90 -16.03 -1.51
C SER A 90 20.75 -14.52 -1.65
N LYS A 91 19.61 -14.06 -2.15
CA LYS A 91 19.23 -12.64 -2.11
C LYS A 91 18.38 -12.43 -0.87
N GLY A 92 18.91 -11.70 0.11
CA GLY A 92 18.13 -11.24 1.26
C GLY A 92 17.02 -10.27 0.83
N GLY A 93 15.90 -10.31 1.50
CA GLY A 93 14.83 -9.36 1.23
C GLY A 93 13.77 -9.36 2.32
N ILE A 94 13.21 -8.19 2.57
CA ILE A 94 12.02 -8.00 3.38
C ILE A 94 10.85 -7.76 2.46
N LYS A 95 9.75 -8.50 2.67
CA LYS A 95 8.48 -8.24 2.03
C LYS A 95 7.64 -7.36 2.95
N SER A 96 7.24 -6.21 2.43
CA SER A 96 6.31 -5.29 3.09
C SER A 96 4.91 -5.51 2.52
N HIS A 97 4.03 -6.11 3.31
CA HIS A 97 2.61 -6.20 2.99
C HIS A 97 1.94 -4.91 3.44
N SER A 98 1.14 -4.34 2.59
CA SER A 98 0.47 -3.06 2.85
C SER A 98 -1.01 -3.13 2.52
N VAL A 99 -1.80 -2.48 3.36
CA VAL A 99 -3.21 -2.19 3.09
C VAL A 99 -3.32 -0.69 2.89
N ILE A 100 -3.87 -0.26 1.77
CA ILE A 100 -4.20 1.14 1.52
C ILE A 100 -5.71 1.32 1.39
N ASN A 101 -6.23 2.41 1.91
CA ASN A 101 -7.58 2.84 1.58
C ASN A 101 -7.58 3.39 0.15
N ALA A 102 -8.52 2.94 -0.67
CA ALA A 102 -8.54 3.31 -2.08
C ALA A 102 -8.73 4.83 -2.31
N ASP A 103 -9.40 5.50 -1.39
CA ASP A 103 -9.63 6.95 -1.41
C ASP A 103 -8.41 7.76 -0.98
N GLU A 104 -7.67 7.31 0.03
CA GLU A 104 -6.52 8.04 0.61
C GLU A 104 -5.19 7.77 -0.11
N LYS A 105 -5.05 6.58 -0.72
CA LYS A 105 -3.83 6.12 -1.42
C LYS A 105 -2.57 6.09 -0.56
N VAL A 106 -2.72 5.87 0.73
CA VAL A 106 -1.62 5.74 1.69
C VAL A 106 -1.77 4.47 2.52
N PRO A 107 -0.66 3.83 2.93
CA PRO A 107 -0.73 2.62 3.74
C PRO A 107 -1.35 2.87 5.12
N SER A 108 -2.41 2.17 5.43
CA SER A 108 -3.08 2.20 6.74
C SER A 108 -2.59 1.06 7.66
N LEU A 109 -2.18 -0.06 7.07
CA LEU A 109 -1.59 -1.19 7.78
C LEU A 109 -0.36 -1.66 7.00
N VAL A 110 0.74 -1.90 7.71
CA VAL A 110 1.99 -2.43 7.14
C VAL A 110 2.47 -3.59 8.00
N TRP A 111 2.77 -4.71 7.37
CA TRP A 111 3.32 -5.89 8.02
C TRP A 111 4.52 -6.43 7.25
N PHE A 112 5.57 -6.82 7.97
CA PHE A 112 6.82 -7.28 7.39
C PHE A 112 6.97 -8.78 7.54
N THR A 113 7.43 -9.42 6.46
CA THR A 113 7.78 -10.83 6.43
C THR A 113 9.08 -11.04 5.67
N SER A 114 9.63 -12.22 5.77
CA SER A 114 10.68 -12.69 4.87
C SER A 114 10.17 -12.64 3.42
N ALA A 115 11.04 -12.32 2.46
CA ALA A 115 10.72 -12.35 1.04
C ALA A 115 10.25 -13.75 0.56
N ALA A 116 10.57 -14.81 1.30
CA ALA A 116 10.14 -16.18 1.03
C ALA A 116 8.70 -16.48 1.49
N THR A 117 8.12 -15.64 2.35
CA THR A 117 6.78 -15.85 2.88
C THR A 117 5.72 -15.67 1.79
N HIS A 118 4.77 -16.61 1.73
CA HIS A 118 3.66 -16.53 0.79
C HIS A 118 2.68 -15.40 1.16
N ASP A 119 2.20 -14.67 0.16
CA ASP A 119 1.37 -13.49 0.35
C ASP A 119 0.05 -13.76 1.07
N HIS A 120 -0.57 -14.93 0.80
CA HIS A 120 -1.85 -15.31 1.40
C HIS A 120 -1.83 -15.38 2.94
N GLN A 121 -0.66 -15.62 3.55
CA GLN A 121 -0.55 -15.62 5.02
C GLN A 121 -0.90 -14.28 5.65
N PHE A 122 -0.79 -13.19 4.90
CA PHE A 122 -1.16 -11.86 5.36
C PHE A 122 -2.68 -11.68 5.54
N LEU A 123 -3.50 -12.44 4.80
CA LEU A 123 -4.97 -12.34 4.89
C LEU A 123 -5.48 -12.56 6.33
N LYS A 124 -4.81 -13.41 7.11
CA LYS A 124 -5.13 -13.67 8.52
C LYS A 124 -4.93 -12.46 9.44
N LYS A 125 -4.24 -11.41 8.97
CA LYS A 125 -3.99 -10.16 9.72
C LYS A 125 -5.00 -9.06 9.39
N LEU A 126 -5.83 -9.28 8.39
CA LEU A 126 -6.85 -8.32 7.98
C LEU A 126 -8.02 -8.35 8.96
N LYS A 127 -8.54 -7.17 9.26
CA LYS A 127 -9.73 -7.04 10.10
C LYS A 127 -10.96 -7.33 9.27
N CYS A 128 -11.77 -8.31 9.70
CA CYS A 128 -13.07 -8.55 9.10
C CYS A 128 -14.07 -7.47 9.53
N ASP A 129 -14.83 -6.96 8.56
CA ASP A 129 -15.81 -5.90 8.75
C ASP A 129 -16.79 -5.93 7.57
N GLU A 130 -18.10 -5.95 7.84
CA GLU A 130 -19.16 -6.01 6.82
C GLU A 130 -19.19 -4.79 5.89
N HIS A 131 -18.65 -3.65 6.33
CA HIS A 131 -18.54 -2.43 5.53
C HIS A 131 -17.24 -2.35 4.72
N THR A 132 -16.42 -3.40 4.72
CA THR A 132 -15.13 -3.41 4.03
C THR A 132 -15.13 -4.37 2.85
N VAL A 133 -14.51 -3.93 1.73
CA VAL A 133 -14.16 -4.78 0.58
C VAL A 133 -12.65 -4.76 0.39
N TYR A 134 -12.04 -5.93 0.43
CA TYR A 134 -10.61 -6.09 0.15
C TYR A 134 -10.36 -6.45 -1.31
N ILE A 135 -9.40 -5.78 -1.94
CA ILE A 135 -8.95 -6.07 -3.31
C ILE A 135 -7.49 -6.50 -3.26
N PHE A 136 -7.18 -7.66 -3.84
CA PHE A 136 -5.82 -8.19 -3.84
C PHE A 136 -5.53 -9.02 -5.10
N ASP A 137 -4.25 -9.27 -5.37
CA ASP A 137 -3.83 -10.06 -6.51
C ASP A 137 -4.02 -11.58 -6.29
N LYS A 138 -4.00 -12.37 -7.39
CA LYS A 138 -4.13 -13.83 -7.38
C LYS A 138 -3.11 -14.55 -6.48
N GLY A 139 -1.99 -13.91 -6.14
CA GLY A 139 -1.00 -14.44 -5.19
C GLY A 139 -1.55 -14.63 -3.78
N TYR A 140 -2.60 -13.89 -3.44
CA TYR A 140 -3.27 -13.97 -2.14
C TYR A 140 -4.37 -15.05 -2.07
N ASN A 141 -4.65 -15.80 -3.15
CA ASN A 141 -5.74 -16.77 -3.15
C ASN A 141 -5.55 -17.85 -2.07
N ASP A 142 -6.48 -17.81 -1.11
CA ASP A 142 -6.63 -18.76 0.01
C ASP A 142 -8.12 -18.93 0.30
N TYR A 143 -8.68 -20.07 -0.09
CA TYR A 143 -10.11 -20.33 0.03
C TYR A 143 -10.59 -20.46 1.48
N VAL A 144 -9.71 -20.85 2.42
CA VAL A 144 -10.01 -20.85 3.85
C VAL A 144 -10.19 -19.42 4.36
N ALA A 145 -9.32 -18.50 3.93
CA ALA A 145 -9.48 -17.09 4.25
C ALA A 145 -10.73 -16.49 3.59
N PHE A 146 -11.06 -16.88 2.36
CA PHE A 146 -12.26 -16.41 1.66
C PHE A 146 -13.56 -16.89 2.32
N GLU A 147 -13.59 -18.14 2.79
CA GLU A 147 -14.69 -18.64 3.61
C GLU A 147 -14.84 -17.82 4.90
N HIS A 148 -13.73 -17.54 5.59
CA HIS A 148 -13.75 -16.69 6.78
C HIS A 148 -14.29 -15.29 6.49
N PHE A 149 -13.84 -14.64 5.41
CA PHE A 149 -14.36 -13.33 5.00
C PHE A 149 -15.86 -13.38 4.72
N THR A 150 -16.30 -14.41 4.00
CA THR A 150 -17.73 -14.59 3.65
C THR A 150 -18.58 -14.76 4.91
N ASN A 151 -18.14 -15.58 5.84
CA ASN A 151 -18.84 -15.81 7.12
C ASN A 151 -18.89 -14.52 7.98
N GLN A 152 -17.91 -13.65 7.85
CA GLN A 152 -17.85 -12.35 8.54
C GLN A 152 -18.44 -11.20 7.69
N LYS A 153 -19.14 -11.51 6.58
CA LYS A 153 -19.74 -10.54 5.65
C LYS A 153 -18.74 -9.51 5.09
N THR A 154 -17.45 -9.79 5.17
CA THR A 154 -16.38 -8.96 4.59
C THR A 154 -16.28 -9.25 3.11
N GLY A 155 -16.40 -8.22 2.27
CA GLY A 155 -16.29 -8.36 0.83
C GLY A 155 -14.84 -8.56 0.36
N PHE A 156 -14.67 -9.26 -0.77
CA PHE A 156 -13.37 -9.30 -1.45
C PHE A 156 -13.52 -9.39 -2.96
N VAL A 157 -12.48 -8.95 -3.67
CA VAL A 157 -12.34 -9.13 -5.12
C VAL A 157 -10.89 -9.50 -5.42
N THR A 158 -10.69 -10.58 -6.17
CA THR A 158 -9.38 -11.02 -6.66
C THR A 158 -9.47 -11.70 -8.01
N ARG A 159 -8.32 -12.02 -8.63
CA ARG A 159 -8.31 -12.88 -9.82
C ARG A 159 -8.26 -14.34 -9.42
N ILE A 160 -8.94 -15.19 -10.17
CA ILE A 160 -8.82 -16.64 -10.01
C ILE A 160 -7.45 -17.12 -10.52
N LYS A 161 -6.91 -18.18 -9.92
CA LYS A 161 -5.72 -18.87 -10.44
C LYS A 161 -6.12 -19.79 -11.60
N GLU A 162 -5.29 -19.91 -12.61
CA GLU A 162 -5.52 -20.71 -13.81
C GLU A 162 -5.74 -22.21 -13.50
N ASN A 163 -5.12 -22.70 -12.43
CA ASN A 163 -5.23 -24.09 -11.97
C ASN A 163 -6.32 -24.30 -10.90
N ALA A 164 -7.19 -23.31 -10.68
CA ALA A 164 -8.27 -23.44 -9.71
C ALA A 164 -9.30 -24.47 -10.15
N LYS A 165 -9.70 -25.36 -9.24
CA LYS A 165 -10.78 -26.32 -9.45
C LYS A 165 -12.07 -25.75 -8.88
N PHE A 166 -13.12 -25.71 -9.68
CA PHE A 166 -14.44 -25.24 -9.30
C PHE A 166 -15.53 -25.91 -10.15
N GLU A 167 -16.74 -25.86 -9.63
CA GLU A 167 -17.95 -26.26 -10.34
C GLU A 167 -18.82 -25.04 -10.61
N VAL A 168 -19.32 -24.88 -11.84
CA VAL A 168 -20.28 -23.81 -12.16
C VAL A 168 -21.68 -24.29 -11.82
N THR A 169 -22.32 -23.64 -10.86
CA THR A 169 -23.66 -24.01 -10.39
C THR A 169 -24.77 -23.17 -11.02
N GLN A 170 -24.45 -21.95 -11.46
CA GLN A 170 -25.42 -21.04 -12.07
C GLN A 170 -24.72 -20.06 -13.02
N LYS A 171 -25.39 -19.71 -14.11
CA LYS A 171 -24.99 -18.59 -14.99
C LYS A 171 -25.99 -17.47 -14.80
N ASN A 172 -25.48 -16.27 -14.61
CA ASN A 172 -26.28 -15.07 -14.49
C ASN A 172 -26.41 -14.36 -15.84
N ASP A 173 -27.49 -13.64 -16.04
CA ASP A 173 -27.65 -12.81 -17.21
C ASP A 173 -26.65 -11.66 -17.22
N ILE A 174 -26.05 -11.41 -18.38
CA ILE A 174 -25.16 -10.29 -18.59
C ILE A 174 -26.04 -9.09 -18.95
N PRO A 175 -25.94 -7.98 -18.21
CA PRO A 175 -26.65 -6.74 -18.58
C PRO A 175 -26.33 -6.40 -20.04
N GLY A 176 -27.35 -6.18 -20.86
CA GLY A 176 -27.28 -6.01 -22.30
C GLY A 176 -26.47 -4.82 -22.85
N ASN A 177 -25.62 -4.22 -22.01
CA ASN A 177 -24.70 -3.18 -22.42
C ASN A 177 -23.42 -3.78 -22.98
N ILE A 178 -23.35 -3.88 -24.32
CA ILE A 178 -22.19 -4.37 -25.09
C ILE A 178 -20.87 -3.64 -24.71
N HIS A 179 -20.97 -2.46 -24.10
CA HIS A 179 -19.83 -1.67 -23.68
C HIS A 179 -19.28 -2.02 -22.28
N SER A 180 -19.98 -2.85 -21.50
CA SER A 180 -19.57 -3.19 -20.12
C SER A 180 -18.26 -3.96 -20.04
N GLY A 181 -17.86 -4.66 -21.10
CA GLY A 181 -16.67 -5.53 -21.13
C GLY A 181 -16.87 -6.86 -20.39
N VAL A 182 -18.02 -7.10 -19.75
CA VAL A 182 -18.34 -8.37 -19.09
C VAL A 182 -18.64 -9.42 -20.13
N LEU A 183 -17.94 -10.57 -20.08
CA LEU A 183 -18.11 -11.71 -20.99
C LEU A 183 -18.92 -12.86 -20.38
N SER A 184 -18.77 -13.10 -19.08
CA SER A 184 -19.59 -14.06 -18.33
C SER A 184 -19.70 -13.64 -16.87
N ASP A 185 -20.80 -14.07 -16.23
CA ASP A 185 -21.08 -13.91 -14.82
C ASP A 185 -21.65 -15.25 -14.31
N GLU A 186 -20.93 -15.91 -13.46
CA GLU A 186 -21.21 -17.28 -13.05
C GLU A 186 -21.12 -17.41 -11.52
N ILE A 187 -21.99 -18.21 -10.95
CA ILE A 187 -21.85 -18.69 -9.59
C ILE A 187 -21.09 -19.99 -9.63
N ILE A 188 -20.02 -20.06 -8.86
CA ILE A 188 -19.15 -21.23 -8.75
C ILE A 188 -19.10 -21.76 -7.33
N GLU A 189 -18.85 -23.05 -7.18
CA GLU A 189 -18.51 -23.68 -5.92
C GLU A 189 -17.07 -24.19 -5.96
N VAL A 190 -16.33 -23.91 -4.88
CA VAL A 190 -14.96 -24.39 -4.68
C VAL A 190 -14.90 -25.22 -3.41
N GLU A 191 -14.13 -26.31 -3.45
CA GLU A 191 -13.88 -27.12 -2.26
C GLU A 191 -12.87 -26.40 -1.36
N VAL A 192 -13.22 -26.24 -0.09
CA VAL A 192 -12.35 -25.71 0.97
C VAL A 192 -12.02 -26.85 1.91
N ASN A 193 -10.74 -27.10 2.13
CA ASN A 193 -10.27 -28.08 3.11
C ASN A 193 -9.62 -27.36 4.28
N LYS A 194 -10.25 -27.43 5.44
CA LYS A 194 -9.74 -26.87 6.68
C LYS A 194 -9.55 -27.99 7.70
N GLU A 195 -8.30 -28.31 8.00
CA GLU A 195 -7.94 -29.34 9.00
C GLU A 195 -8.62 -30.71 8.76
N GLY A 196 -8.77 -31.09 7.49
CA GLY A 196 -9.42 -32.36 7.10
C GLY A 196 -10.93 -32.28 6.89
N VAL A 197 -11.57 -31.19 7.31
CA VAL A 197 -12.99 -30.94 7.04
C VAL A 197 -13.15 -30.27 5.68
N LYS A 198 -13.92 -30.91 4.80
CA LYS A 198 -14.23 -30.38 3.47
C LYS A 198 -15.56 -29.65 3.49
N THR A 199 -15.55 -28.40 3.07
CA THR A 199 -16.73 -27.54 2.88
C THR A 199 -16.80 -27.06 1.44
N ARG A 200 -17.97 -26.58 1.00
CA ARG A 200 -18.16 -25.94 -0.29
C ARG A 200 -18.40 -24.46 -0.09
N LEU A 201 -17.56 -23.65 -0.72
CA LEU A 201 -17.66 -22.20 -0.69
C LEU A 201 -18.25 -21.71 -2.02
N LYS A 202 -19.38 -21.03 -1.92
CA LYS A 202 -20.04 -20.37 -3.05
C LYS A 202 -19.40 -19.03 -3.34
N LEU A 203 -18.96 -18.83 -4.57
CA LEU A 203 -18.34 -17.58 -5.03
C LEU A 203 -18.94 -17.15 -6.37
N ARG A 204 -18.78 -15.89 -6.72
CA ARG A 204 -19.14 -15.34 -8.02
C ARG A 204 -17.89 -15.20 -8.87
N LYS A 205 -17.91 -15.74 -10.09
CA LYS A 205 -16.83 -15.66 -11.08
C LYS A 205 -17.29 -14.80 -12.24
N ILE A 206 -16.49 -13.79 -12.58
CA ILE A 206 -16.78 -12.84 -13.63
C ILE A 206 -15.64 -12.84 -14.63
N LYS A 207 -15.94 -13.11 -15.90
CA LYS A 207 -15.01 -12.95 -17.00
C LYS A 207 -15.20 -11.57 -17.62
N TYR A 208 -14.10 -10.82 -17.75
CA TYR A 208 -14.11 -9.44 -18.19
C TYR A 208 -13.05 -9.23 -19.25
N TYR A 209 -13.38 -8.50 -20.31
CA TYR A 209 -12.44 -8.07 -21.36
C TYR A 209 -12.10 -6.59 -21.22
N ASP A 210 -10.85 -6.32 -20.93
CA ASP A 210 -10.29 -4.96 -20.90
C ASP A 210 -9.93 -4.54 -22.33
N ARG A 211 -10.74 -3.66 -22.90
CA ARG A 211 -10.56 -3.17 -24.28
C ARG A 211 -9.33 -2.27 -24.42
N GLU A 212 -8.98 -1.52 -23.38
CA GLU A 212 -7.84 -0.61 -23.37
C GLU A 212 -6.52 -1.39 -23.50
N HIS A 213 -6.40 -2.49 -22.74
CA HIS A 213 -5.20 -3.32 -22.72
C HIS A 213 -5.33 -4.60 -23.56
N LYS A 214 -6.46 -4.80 -24.26
CA LYS A 214 -6.75 -5.96 -25.14
C LYS A 214 -6.50 -7.31 -24.46
N ARG A 215 -6.95 -7.47 -23.22
CA ARG A 215 -6.76 -8.69 -22.41
C ARG A 215 -7.98 -9.07 -21.61
N SER A 216 -8.12 -10.37 -21.35
CA SER A 216 -9.20 -10.90 -20.52
C SER A 216 -8.73 -11.13 -19.09
N PHE A 217 -9.65 -10.94 -18.15
CA PHE A 217 -9.47 -11.24 -16.74
C PHE A 217 -10.60 -12.13 -16.26
N GLU A 218 -10.31 -12.98 -15.28
CA GLU A 218 -11.31 -13.72 -14.53
C GLU A 218 -11.19 -13.36 -13.05
N PHE A 219 -12.26 -12.76 -12.52
CA PHE A 219 -12.35 -12.32 -11.13
C PHE A 219 -13.21 -13.29 -10.34
N ILE A 220 -12.88 -13.44 -9.05
CA ILE A 220 -13.73 -14.10 -8.06
C ILE A 220 -14.02 -13.15 -6.90
N SER A 221 -15.23 -13.25 -6.36
CA SER A 221 -15.73 -12.39 -5.30
C SER A 221 -16.86 -13.10 -4.52
N ASN A 222 -17.13 -12.61 -3.30
CA ASN A 222 -18.32 -12.94 -2.53
C ASN A 222 -19.37 -11.79 -2.54
N LEU A 223 -19.24 -10.84 -3.46
CA LEU A 223 -20.14 -9.70 -3.63
C LEU A 223 -21.27 -10.06 -4.62
N PHE A 224 -22.29 -10.75 -4.15
CA PHE A 224 -23.38 -11.23 -5.02
C PHE A 224 -24.33 -10.10 -5.47
N ASP A 225 -24.52 -9.08 -4.64
CA ASP A 225 -25.44 -7.97 -4.89
C ASP A 225 -24.86 -6.88 -5.79
N PHE A 226 -23.55 -6.93 -6.06
CA PHE A 226 -22.89 -5.93 -6.90
C PHE A 226 -23.03 -6.28 -8.38
N ARG A 227 -23.10 -5.26 -9.23
CA ARG A 227 -23.07 -5.46 -10.68
C ARG A 227 -21.71 -6.03 -11.10
N ALA A 228 -21.70 -6.89 -12.14
CA ALA A 228 -20.45 -7.51 -12.64
C ALA A 228 -19.43 -6.49 -13.12
N ASP A 229 -19.87 -5.42 -13.78
CA ASP A 229 -19.01 -4.31 -14.22
C ASP A 229 -18.41 -3.54 -13.04
N THR A 230 -19.16 -3.38 -11.95
CA THR A 230 -18.67 -2.77 -10.71
C THR A 230 -17.55 -3.59 -10.08
N ILE A 231 -17.67 -4.93 -10.05
CA ILE A 231 -16.61 -5.82 -9.54
C ILE A 231 -15.34 -5.70 -10.39
N ALA A 232 -15.47 -5.63 -11.72
CA ALA A 232 -14.34 -5.40 -12.61
C ALA A 232 -13.69 -4.03 -12.39
N ALA A 233 -14.50 -2.98 -12.21
CA ALA A 233 -14.03 -1.63 -11.90
C ALA A 233 -13.31 -1.58 -10.53
N LEU A 234 -13.82 -2.26 -9.51
CA LEU A 234 -13.16 -2.41 -8.21
C LEU A 234 -11.77 -3.04 -8.36
N TYR A 235 -11.66 -4.11 -9.15
CA TYR A 235 -10.34 -4.71 -9.36
C TYR A 235 -9.37 -3.77 -10.06
N LYS A 236 -9.82 -2.93 -10.99
CA LYS A 236 -8.98 -1.95 -11.69
C LYS A 236 -8.33 -0.95 -10.71
N ILE A 237 -8.99 -0.64 -9.59
CA ILE A 237 -8.45 0.26 -8.55
C ILE A 237 -7.19 -0.33 -7.90
N ARG A 238 -7.00 -1.65 -7.90
CA ARG A 238 -5.81 -2.31 -7.35
C ARG A 238 -4.49 -1.74 -7.88
N TRP A 239 -4.48 -1.28 -9.13
CA TRP A 239 -3.28 -0.69 -9.73
C TRP A 239 -2.70 0.51 -8.94
N GLN A 240 -3.50 1.16 -8.13
CA GLN A 240 -3.06 2.32 -7.34
C GLN A 240 -1.94 1.96 -6.34
N ILE A 241 -1.96 0.75 -5.77
CA ILE A 241 -0.91 0.33 -4.83
C ILE A 241 0.43 0.07 -5.54
N GLU A 242 0.39 -0.41 -6.78
CA GLU A 242 1.60 -0.58 -7.60
C GLU A 242 2.23 0.78 -7.94
N LEU A 243 1.41 1.77 -8.29
CA LEU A 243 1.87 3.13 -8.52
C LEU A 243 2.47 3.75 -7.26
N LEU A 244 1.88 3.52 -6.09
CA LEU A 244 2.41 3.94 -4.81
C LEU A 244 3.79 3.31 -4.54
N PHE A 245 3.92 1.99 -4.69
CA PHE A 245 5.20 1.32 -4.49
C PHE A 245 6.27 1.79 -5.48
N LYS A 246 5.89 2.01 -6.74
CA LYS A 246 6.78 2.60 -7.75
C LYS A 246 7.24 3.99 -7.34
N GLN A 247 6.32 4.88 -6.95
CA GLN A 247 6.61 6.23 -6.48
C GLN A 247 7.59 6.22 -5.30
N ILE A 248 7.33 5.39 -4.29
CA ILE A 248 8.19 5.26 -3.11
C ILE A 248 9.59 4.77 -3.50
N LYS A 249 9.69 3.69 -4.27
CA LYS A 249 10.99 3.10 -4.66
C LYS A 249 11.82 4.01 -5.56
N GLN A 250 11.19 4.84 -6.37
CA GLN A 250 11.88 5.76 -7.27
C GLN A 250 12.39 7.01 -6.56
N ASN A 251 11.64 7.53 -5.59
CA ASN A 251 11.88 8.86 -5.03
C ASN A 251 12.45 8.85 -3.61
N LEU A 252 12.32 7.75 -2.88
CA LEU A 252 12.71 7.68 -1.47
C LEU A 252 13.77 6.58 -1.23
N PRO A 253 14.63 6.73 -0.18
CA PRO A 253 15.80 5.88 0.00
C PRO A 253 15.42 4.48 0.53
N LEU A 254 15.06 3.56 -0.35
CA LEU A 254 14.85 2.14 -0.06
C LEU A 254 15.89 1.22 -0.74
N LYS A 255 16.94 1.81 -1.33
CA LYS A 255 18.06 1.05 -1.94
C LYS A 255 19.23 0.85 -1.00
N TYR A 256 19.42 1.77 -0.07
CA TYR A 256 20.51 1.77 0.91
C TYR A 256 19.92 1.89 2.30
N PHE A 257 20.39 1.06 3.21
CA PHE A 257 19.95 1.05 4.60
C PHE A 257 21.09 1.54 5.50
N LEU A 258 20.74 2.42 6.45
CA LEU A 258 21.68 3.00 7.41
C LEU A 258 22.06 2.04 8.53
N GLY A 259 21.29 0.96 8.70
CA GLY A 259 21.55 -0.09 9.66
C GLY A 259 21.35 -1.46 9.04
N ASP A 260 22.00 -2.47 9.60
CA ASP A 260 22.08 -3.83 9.10
C ASP A 260 21.13 -4.82 9.78
N ASN A 261 20.50 -4.42 10.88
CA ASN A 261 19.58 -5.27 11.61
C ASN A 261 18.11 -5.05 11.19
N GLU A 262 17.27 -6.02 11.49
CA GLU A 262 15.85 -6.02 11.09
C GLU A 262 15.08 -4.79 11.61
N ASN A 263 15.39 -4.34 12.83
CA ASN A 263 14.71 -3.20 13.43
C ASN A 263 15.07 -1.89 12.72
N ALA A 264 16.35 -1.68 12.39
CA ALA A 264 16.81 -0.50 11.67
C ALA A 264 16.16 -0.42 10.28
N ILE A 265 16.07 -1.55 9.59
CA ILE A 265 15.44 -1.63 8.27
C ILE A 265 13.94 -1.30 8.36
N LYS A 266 13.22 -1.90 9.32
CA LYS A 266 11.79 -1.59 9.55
C LYS A 266 11.57 -0.12 9.89
N ILE A 267 12.42 0.47 10.72
CA ILE A 267 12.37 1.89 11.06
C ILE A 267 12.53 2.74 9.80
N GLN A 268 13.55 2.47 8.97
CA GLN A 268 13.76 3.23 7.74
C GLN A 268 12.58 3.12 6.78
N ILE A 269 11.96 1.95 6.64
CA ILE A 269 10.76 1.78 5.81
C ILE A 269 9.61 2.63 6.36
N TYR A 270 9.36 2.61 7.67
CA TYR A 270 8.31 3.46 8.26
C TYR A 270 8.60 4.95 8.09
N CYS A 271 9.86 5.38 8.23
CA CYS A 271 10.25 6.78 7.96
C CYS A 271 9.93 7.17 6.51
N VAL A 272 10.21 6.28 5.56
CA VAL A 272 9.87 6.49 4.14
C VAL A 272 8.35 6.62 3.94
N LEU A 273 7.55 5.80 4.60
CA LEU A 273 6.09 5.89 4.53
C LEU A 273 5.56 7.19 5.14
N ILE A 274 6.14 7.64 6.26
CA ILE A 274 5.81 8.93 6.89
C ILE A 274 6.16 10.09 5.95
N VAL A 275 7.34 10.08 5.35
CA VAL A 275 7.77 11.11 4.39
C VAL A 275 6.84 11.13 3.18
N ASN A 276 6.49 9.96 2.62
CA ASN A 276 5.54 9.86 1.51
C ASN A 276 4.18 10.48 1.87
N LEU A 277 3.65 10.18 3.06
CA LEU A 277 2.39 10.73 3.56
C LEU A 277 2.47 12.26 3.70
N LEU A 278 3.49 12.79 4.36
CA LEU A 278 3.68 14.22 4.56
C LEU A 278 3.84 14.98 3.24
N LEU A 279 4.62 14.45 2.30
CA LEU A 279 4.77 15.02 0.97
C LEU A 279 3.46 14.99 0.17
N GLY A 280 2.66 13.93 0.34
CA GLY A 280 1.32 13.84 -0.23
C GLY A 280 0.40 14.95 0.30
N VAL A 281 0.42 15.20 1.61
CA VAL A 281 -0.35 16.29 2.25
C VAL A 281 0.12 17.64 1.74
N ILE A 282 1.44 17.90 1.73
CA ILE A 282 2.01 19.15 1.20
C ILE A 282 1.58 19.35 -0.25
N LYS A 283 1.76 18.33 -1.11
CA LYS A 283 1.37 18.39 -2.52
C LYS A 283 -0.10 18.77 -2.71
N LYS A 284 -0.97 18.25 -1.87
CA LYS A 284 -2.43 18.48 -1.97
C LYS A 284 -2.83 19.87 -1.42
N SER A 285 -2.07 20.42 -0.48
CA SER A 285 -2.29 21.76 0.07
C SER A 285 -1.77 22.90 -0.81
N LEU A 286 -0.88 22.59 -1.78
CA LEU A 286 -0.34 23.59 -2.70
C LEU A 286 -1.32 23.88 -3.85
N LYS A 287 -1.43 25.14 -4.24
CA LYS A 287 -2.15 25.58 -5.45
C LYS A 287 -1.37 25.17 -6.70
N ARG A 288 -0.04 25.35 -6.67
CA ARG A 288 0.86 24.95 -7.75
C ARG A 288 0.98 23.43 -7.86
N LYS A 289 0.78 22.90 -9.05
CA LYS A 289 0.84 21.45 -9.29
C LYS A 289 2.27 21.00 -9.54
N TRP A 290 2.86 20.29 -8.59
CA TRP A 290 4.16 19.66 -8.72
C TRP A 290 4.05 18.17 -9.05
N SER A 291 5.01 17.64 -9.84
CA SER A 291 5.25 16.21 -9.85
C SER A 291 5.76 15.77 -8.47
N PHE A 292 5.52 14.52 -8.08
CA PHE A 292 6.01 14.05 -6.78
C PHE A 292 7.54 14.08 -6.71
N SER A 293 8.23 13.73 -7.80
CA SER A 293 9.69 13.73 -7.89
C SER A 293 10.28 15.14 -7.69
N ASN A 294 9.70 16.17 -8.34
CA ASN A 294 10.16 17.54 -8.17
C ASN A 294 9.95 18.02 -6.73
N LEU A 295 8.78 17.69 -6.14
CA LEU A 295 8.51 18.04 -4.75
C LEU A 295 9.54 17.42 -3.80
N VAL A 296 9.86 16.12 -3.98
CA VAL A 296 10.92 15.45 -3.21
C VAL A 296 12.26 16.15 -3.36
N SER A 297 12.62 16.53 -4.59
CA SER A 297 13.90 17.21 -4.86
C SER A 297 13.98 18.56 -4.19
N PHE A 298 12.95 19.38 -4.30
CA PHE A 298 12.89 20.69 -3.62
C PHE A 298 12.94 20.54 -2.09
N CYS A 299 12.17 19.62 -1.54
CA CYS A 299 12.22 19.36 -0.10
C CYS A 299 13.61 18.90 0.38
N ARG A 300 14.33 18.08 -0.41
CA ARG A 300 15.70 17.66 -0.07
C ARG A 300 16.68 18.80 -0.03
N ILE A 301 16.60 19.73 -1.00
CA ILE A 301 17.51 20.86 -1.09
C ILE A 301 17.24 21.84 0.05
N HIS A 302 15.97 22.09 0.35
CA HIS A 302 15.56 23.17 1.26
C HIS A 302 15.19 22.72 2.67
N LEU A 303 15.26 21.41 2.98
CA LEU A 303 14.84 20.87 4.28
C LEU A 303 15.60 21.50 5.47
N PHE A 304 16.85 21.88 5.26
CA PHE A 304 17.73 22.46 6.29
C PHE A 304 17.93 23.96 6.15
N ASN A 305 17.31 24.58 5.15
CA ASN A 305 17.38 26.03 4.94
C ASN A 305 16.31 26.73 5.76
N TYR A 306 16.58 27.95 6.19
CA TYR A 306 15.64 28.80 6.93
C TYR A 306 14.66 29.50 5.97
N ILE A 307 14.02 28.73 5.08
CA ILE A 307 12.98 29.24 4.18
C ILE A 307 11.61 28.79 4.63
N HIS A 308 10.60 29.55 4.29
CA HIS A 308 9.23 29.13 4.47
C HIS A 308 8.83 28.20 3.32
N LEU A 309 9.02 26.88 3.51
CA LEU A 309 8.91 25.85 2.48
C LEU A 309 7.63 25.95 1.63
N THR A 310 6.47 26.21 2.24
CA THR A 310 5.20 26.32 1.50
C THR A 310 5.19 27.53 0.57
N LYS A 311 5.69 28.69 1.03
CA LYS A 311 5.79 29.90 0.19
C LYS A 311 6.75 29.67 -0.98
N PHE A 312 7.90 29.07 -0.70
CA PHE A 312 8.86 28.69 -1.73
C PHE A 312 8.23 27.76 -2.77
N LEU A 313 7.53 26.72 -2.34
CA LEU A 313 6.90 25.75 -3.27
C LEU A 313 5.76 26.36 -4.09
N GLU A 314 5.12 27.42 -3.63
CA GLU A 314 4.12 28.15 -4.44
C GLU A 314 4.75 29.06 -5.51
N SER A 315 5.91 29.66 -5.22
CA SER A 315 6.55 30.65 -6.11
C SER A 315 8.07 30.60 -5.98
N PRO A 316 8.75 29.51 -6.39
CA PRO A 316 10.21 29.36 -6.22
C PRO A 316 11.01 30.39 -7.02
N GLU A 317 10.45 30.92 -8.10
CA GLU A 317 11.03 31.97 -8.93
C GLU A 317 11.26 33.28 -8.16
N LYS A 318 10.44 33.62 -7.18
CA LYS A 318 10.59 34.86 -6.38
C LYS A 318 11.80 34.80 -5.48
N ASP A 319 12.12 33.66 -4.91
CA ASP A 319 13.33 33.49 -4.08
C ASP A 319 14.60 33.49 -4.94
N TRP A 320 14.50 33.10 -6.21
CA TRP A 320 15.60 33.19 -7.17
C TRP A 320 15.93 34.61 -7.53
N GLU A 321 14.93 35.44 -7.85
CA GLU A 321 15.09 36.85 -8.19
C GLU A 321 15.72 37.67 -7.06
N LEU A 322 15.36 37.38 -5.79
CA LEU A 322 15.94 38.04 -4.60
C LEU A 322 17.42 37.67 -4.39
N ASN A 323 17.86 36.48 -4.78
CA ASN A 323 19.24 36.02 -4.62
C ASN A 323 20.17 36.43 -5.80
N THR A 324 19.60 36.84 -6.94
CA THR A 324 20.36 37.29 -8.11
C THR A 324 20.59 38.80 -8.14
N GLN A 325 19.98 39.55 -7.21
CA GLN A 325 20.14 41.00 -7.08
C GLN A 325 21.14 41.42 -5.99
N ASN A 326 21.77 40.45 -5.30
CA ASN A 326 22.88 40.62 -4.36
C ASN A 326 24.14 39.97 -4.92
#